data_5a04b7faf22590dac02199c54cabb3ce
#
_entry.id   5a04b7faf22590dac02199c54cabb3ce
#
_cell.length_a   1.000
_cell.length_b   1.000
_cell.length_c   1.000
_cell.angle_alpha   90.00
_cell.angle_beta   90.00
_cell.angle_gamma   90.00
#
_symmetry.space_group_name_H-M   'P 1'
#
loop_
_entity.id
_entity.type
_entity.pdbx_description
1 polymer ?
#
loop_
_entity_poly.entity_id
_entity_poly.type
_entity_poly.pdbx_seq_one_letter_code
_entity_poly.pdbx_strand_id
1 'polypeptide(L)'
;PLGKACHLSVATILTREGMTSHHSHHRPLVVAREQIVQRIEVLRQSIDNIDMAIVALLAERFKATTQVGVLKAEAGFAPADYTREEYQIDRLQRIAQGAGLDPQIALMYKEFVVTEAKKRHKRIADAGDDPGVLDIFA
;
A
#
# COMPACT_ATOMS: atom_id res chain seq x y z
N PRO A 1 -47.53 -38.98 -6.95
CA PRO A 1 -48.18 -39.05 -8.24
C PRO A 1 -47.72 -37.85 -9.10
N LEU A 2 -46.97 -38.12 -10.11
CA LEU A 2 -47.43 -38.24 -11.49
C LEU A 2 -47.99 -36.96 -12.10
N GLY A 3 -47.33 -36.54 -13.15
CA GLY A 3 -47.92 -35.87 -14.26
C GLY A 3 -47.05 -34.80 -14.89
N LYS A 4 -46.39 -35.15 -15.85
CA LYS A 4 -46.52 -35.19 -17.30
C LYS A 4 -45.86 -34.01 -17.99
N ALA A 5 -44.93 -34.41 -18.84
CA ALA A 5 -44.31 -33.66 -19.90
C ALA A 5 -45.35 -33.04 -20.86
N CYS A 6 -45.06 -31.92 -21.44
CA CYS A 6 -45.57 -31.50 -22.73
C CYS A 6 -44.42 -31.00 -23.60
N HIS A 7 -44.08 -31.85 -24.52
CA HIS A 7 -43.45 -31.51 -25.80
C HIS A 7 -44.38 -30.58 -26.57
N LEU A 8 -43.84 -29.56 -27.15
CA LEU A 8 -44.35 -29.02 -28.39
C LEU A 8 -43.20 -28.60 -29.29
N SER A 9 -43.23 -29.28 -30.39
CA SER A 9 -42.33 -29.29 -31.52
C SER A 9 -42.74 -28.22 -32.54
N VAL A 10 -41.75 -27.75 -33.24
CA VAL A 10 -41.74 -27.35 -34.65
C VAL A 10 -42.41 -26.04 -35.07
N ALA A 11 -41.62 -25.18 -35.65
CA ALA A 11 -41.83 -24.82 -37.05
C ALA A 11 -40.57 -24.13 -37.63
N THR A 12 -39.95 -24.86 -38.51
CA THR A 12 -39.03 -24.37 -39.52
C THR A 12 -39.75 -23.38 -40.43
N ILE A 13 -39.24 -22.17 -40.56
CA ILE A 13 -39.48 -21.35 -41.75
C ILE A 13 -38.12 -20.88 -42.26
N LEU A 14 -37.74 -21.51 -43.35
CA LEU A 14 -36.72 -21.01 -44.28
C LEU A 14 -37.28 -19.77 -45.00
N THR A 15 -36.62 -18.62 -44.83
CA THR A 15 -36.58 -17.62 -45.86
C THR A 15 -35.14 -17.15 -46.04
N ARG A 16 -34.67 -17.43 -47.16
CA ARG A 16 -33.45 -17.03 -47.85
C ARG A 16 -33.56 -15.52 -48.11
N GLU A 17 -32.55 -14.77 -47.69
CA GLU A 17 -31.90 -13.79 -48.57
C GLU A 17 -30.76 -13.16 -47.85
N GLY A 18 -29.64 -13.10 -48.55
CA GLY A 18 -28.38 -12.63 -48.09
C GLY A 18 -28.32 -11.11 -47.92
N MET A 19 -27.58 -10.74 -46.92
CA MET A 19 -26.76 -9.51 -47.00
C MET A 19 -25.60 -9.67 -46.05
N THR A 20 -24.45 -9.67 -46.61
CA THR A 20 -23.15 -9.56 -45.96
C THR A 20 -23.14 -8.35 -45.03
N SER A 21 -23.18 -8.59 -43.75
CA SER A 21 -22.83 -7.57 -42.75
C SER A 21 -21.58 -8.03 -42.05
N HIS A 22 -20.47 -7.52 -42.50
CA HIS A 22 -19.24 -7.46 -41.73
C HIS A 22 -19.50 -6.58 -40.50
N HIS A 23 -20.17 -7.12 -39.49
CA HIS A 23 -20.22 -6.47 -38.18
C HIS A 23 -19.03 -6.99 -37.37
N SER A 24 -18.07 -6.11 -37.33
CA SER A 24 -16.81 -6.15 -36.62
C SER A 24 -16.95 -6.77 -35.22
N HIS A 25 -16.35 -7.93 -35.02
CA HIS A 25 -16.12 -8.59 -33.73
C HIS A 25 -15.19 -7.80 -32.82
N HIS A 26 -14.87 -6.55 -33.15
CA HIS A 26 -13.94 -5.69 -32.41
C HIS A 26 -14.61 -4.92 -31.27
N ARG A 27 -15.92 -4.70 -31.29
CA ARG A 27 -16.62 -3.92 -30.26
C ARG A 27 -16.56 -4.50 -28.85
N PRO A 28 -16.83 -5.80 -28.62
CA PRO A 28 -16.82 -6.34 -27.26
C PRO A 28 -15.42 -6.35 -26.63
N LEU A 29 -14.36 -6.52 -27.40
CA LEU A 29 -12.98 -6.50 -26.92
C LEU A 29 -12.52 -5.09 -26.53
N VAL A 30 -12.94 -4.07 -27.27
CA VAL A 30 -12.63 -2.67 -26.97
C VAL A 30 -13.31 -2.22 -25.68
N VAL A 31 -14.59 -2.54 -25.51
CA VAL A 31 -15.34 -2.22 -24.28
C VAL A 31 -14.75 -2.92 -23.07
N ALA A 32 -14.38 -4.20 -23.20
CA ALA A 32 -13.73 -4.93 -22.10
C ALA A 32 -12.38 -4.31 -21.72
N ARG A 33 -11.60 -3.87 -22.71
CA ARG A 33 -10.31 -3.19 -22.48
C ARG A 33 -10.49 -1.85 -21.76
N GLU A 34 -11.46 -1.04 -22.20
CA GLU A 34 -11.80 0.24 -21.55
C GLU A 34 -12.23 0.05 -20.09
N GLN A 35 -13.04 -0.96 -19.79
CA GLN A 35 -13.44 -1.30 -18.44
C GLN A 35 -12.24 -1.70 -17.56
N ILE A 36 -11.29 -2.45 -18.10
CA ILE A 36 -10.05 -2.81 -17.40
C ILE A 36 -9.24 -1.56 -17.11
N VAL A 37 -9.07 -0.65 -18.08
CA VAL A 37 -8.35 0.62 -17.90
C VAL A 37 -8.99 1.45 -16.80
N GLN A 38 -10.32 1.58 -16.79
CA GLN A 38 -11.04 2.29 -15.73
C GLN A 38 -10.83 1.67 -14.34
N ARG A 39 -10.85 0.34 -14.22
CA ARG A 39 -10.57 -0.35 -12.96
C ARG A 39 -9.15 -0.13 -12.48
N ILE A 40 -8.18 -0.14 -13.38
CA ILE A 40 -6.79 0.19 -13.07
C ILE A 40 -6.69 1.62 -12.53
N GLU A 41 -7.37 2.57 -13.14
CA GLU A 41 -7.34 3.97 -12.71
C GLU A 41 -7.93 4.16 -11.31
N VAL A 42 -9.04 3.51 -10.99
CA VAL A 42 -9.62 3.51 -9.63
C VAL A 42 -8.63 2.95 -8.61
N LEU A 43 -7.94 1.85 -8.95
CA LEU A 43 -6.93 1.27 -8.06
C LEU A 43 -5.72 2.20 -7.87
N ARG A 44 -5.28 2.87 -8.91
CA ARG A 44 -4.19 3.87 -8.83
C ARG A 44 -4.55 5.03 -7.92
N GLN A 45 -5.76 5.56 -8.00
CA GLN A 45 -6.24 6.59 -7.07
C GLN A 45 -6.23 6.10 -5.62
N SER A 46 -6.62 4.85 -5.39
CA SER A 46 -6.54 4.25 -4.05
C SER A 46 -5.10 4.14 -3.57
N ILE A 47 -4.17 3.74 -4.43
CA ILE A 47 -2.73 3.68 -4.12
C ILE A 47 -2.20 5.07 -3.76
N ASP A 48 -2.52 6.09 -4.56
CA ASP A 48 -2.09 7.47 -4.30
C ASP A 48 -2.57 7.98 -2.93
N ASN A 49 -3.81 7.67 -2.56
CA ASN A 49 -4.37 8.03 -1.26
C ASN A 49 -3.67 7.27 -0.11
N ILE A 50 -3.36 5.99 -0.31
CA ILE A 50 -2.61 5.19 0.66
C ILE A 50 -1.20 5.74 0.83
N ASP A 51 -0.51 6.07 -0.25
CA ASP A 51 0.84 6.64 -0.21
C ASP A 51 0.87 7.97 0.54
N MET A 52 -0.13 8.83 0.32
CA MET A 52 -0.26 10.08 1.05
C MET A 52 -0.39 9.83 2.57
N ALA A 53 -1.18 8.85 2.99
CA ALA A 53 -1.33 8.48 4.39
C ALA A 53 -0.03 7.91 4.97
N ILE A 54 0.68 7.05 4.23
CA ILE A 54 1.97 6.48 4.65
C ILE A 54 3.00 7.59 4.85
N VAL A 55 3.13 8.52 3.93
CA VAL A 55 4.09 9.63 4.03
C VAL A 55 3.76 10.52 5.23
N ALA A 56 2.50 10.85 5.46
CA ALA A 56 2.07 11.63 6.63
C ALA A 56 2.40 10.90 7.95
N LEU A 57 2.15 9.59 8.03
CA LEU A 57 2.49 8.78 9.19
C LEU A 57 3.99 8.66 9.41
N LEU A 58 4.79 8.54 8.35
CA LEU A 58 6.25 8.57 8.45
C LEU A 58 6.74 9.90 9.02
N ALA A 59 6.19 11.04 8.59
CA ALA A 59 6.53 12.33 9.13
C ALA A 59 6.27 12.39 10.64
N GLU A 60 5.11 11.95 11.13
CA GLU A 60 4.79 11.89 12.55
C GLU A 60 5.71 10.93 13.32
N ARG A 61 6.01 9.78 12.74
CA ARG A 61 6.93 8.82 13.34
C ARG A 61 8.32 9.41 13.55
N PHE A 62 8.84 10.14 12.58
CA PHE A 62 10.15 10.76 12.67
C PHE A 62 10.18 11.92 13.65
N LYS A 63 9.11 12.72 13.78
CA LYS A 63 8.96 13.71 14.84
C LYS A 63 9.08 13.07 16.22
N ALA A 64 8.32 11.99 16.47
CA ALA A 64 8.39 11.25 17.73
C ALA A 64 9.79 10.67 18.00
N THR A 65 10.45 10.11 16.97
CA THR A 65 11.82 9.58 17.11
C THR A 65 12.82 10.67 17.47
N THR A 66 12.71 11.85 16.87
CA THR A 66 13.54 13.00 17.18
C THR A 66 13.35 13.44 18.62
N GLN A 67 12.13 13.53 19.10
CA GLN A 67 11.85 13.88 20.51
C GLN A 67 12.45 12.87 21.48
N VAL A 68 12.34 11.56 21.18
CA VAL A 68 13.00 10.52 21.99
C VAL A 68 14.52 10.72 22.01
N GLY A 69 15.12 11.04 20.87
CA GLY A 69 16.55 11.32 20.77
C GLY A 69 17.00 12.49 21.65
N VAL A 70 16.27 13.60 21.63
CA VAL A 70 16.52 14.77 22.48
C VAL A 70 16.42 14.42 23.97
N LEU A 71 15.35 13.76 24.38
CA LEU A 71 15.15 13.35 25.77
C LEU A 71 16.22 12.38 26.26
N LYS A 72 16.66 11.45 25.43
CA LYS A 72 17.78 10.57 25.78
C LYS A 72 19.09 11.30 25.95
N ALA A 73 19.37 12.28 25.11
CA ALA A 73 20.57 13.10 25.21
C ALA A 73 20.54 13.94 26.50
N GLU A 74 19.42 14.60 26.84
CA GLU A 74 19.24 15.37 28.07
C GLU A 74 19.40 14.51 29.32
N ALA A 75 18.92 13.26 29.30
CA ALA A 75 19.01 12.34 30.42
C ALA A 75 20.35 11.56 30.49
N GLY A 76 21.22 11.72 29.51
CA GLY A 76 22.48 10.96 29.43
C GLY A 76 22.28 9.47 29.15
N PHE A 77 21.15 9.08 28.52
CA PHE A 77 20.87 7.69 28.16
C PHE A 77 21.63 7.29 26.90
N ALA A 78 21.93 5.99 26.79
CA ALA A 78 22.56 5.44 25.60
C ALA A 78 21.67 5.64 24.37
N PRO A 79 22.22 6.05 23.20
CA PRO A 79 21.45 6.22 21.98
C PRO A 79 20.77 4.93 21.52
N ALA A 80 21.48 3.80 21.61
CA ALA A 80 20.98 2.48 21.21
C ALA A 80 20.26 1.79 22.38
N ASP A 81 19.15 1.13 22.06
CA ASP A 81 18.39 0.27 22.95
C ASP A 81 18.08 -1.04 22.20
N TYR A 82 18.98 -2.00 22.35
CA TYR A 82 18.90 -3.27 21.64
C TYR A 82 17.67 -4.10 22.03
N THR A 83 17.27 -4.06 23.31
CA THR A 83 16.06 -4.75 23.77
C THR A 83 14.82 -4.17 23.10
N ARG A 84 14.76 -2.86 22.95
CA ARG A 84 13.68 -2.17 22.26
C ARG A 84 13.68 -2.50 20.77
N GLU A 85 14.84 -2.60 20.14
CA GLU A 85 14.96 -2.94 18.72
C GLU A 85 14.47 -4.36 18.44
N GLU A 86 14.86 -5.34 19.24
CA GLU A 86 14.37 -6.74 19.12
C GLU A 86 12.84 -6.83 19.31
N TYR A 87 12.32 -6.17 20.32
CA TYR A 87 10.88 -6.10 20.56
C TYR A 87 10.14 -5.51 19.36
N GLN A 88 10.65 -4.45 18.76
CA GLN A 88 10.04 -3.82 17.61
C GLN A 88 10.06 -4.72 16.36
N ILE A 89 11.14 -5.43 16.12
CA ILE A 89 11.25 -6.38 15.00
C ILE A 89 10.18 -7.45 15.13
N ASP A 90 10.12 -8.12 16.26
CA ASP A 90 9.15 -9.17 16.53
C ASP A 90 7.70 -8.66 16.42
N ARG A 91 7.44 -7.50 16.97
CA ARG A 91 6.11 -6.87 16.90
C ARG A 91 5.73 -6.53 15.46
N LEU A 92 6.63 -5.96 14.66
CA LEU A 92 6.35 -5.60 13.26
C LEU A 92 6.11 -6.82 12.40
N GLN A 93 6.85 -7.90 12.60
CA GLN A 93 6.62 -9.16 11.89
C GLN A 93 5.23 -9.74 12.18
N ARG A 94 4.81 -9.72 13.45
CA ARG A 94 3.45 -10.17 13.83
C ARG A 94 2.36 -9.30 13.22
N ILE A 95 2.55 -7.97 13.20
CA ILE A 95 1.61 -7.03 12.57
C ILE A 95 1.54 -7.30 11.06
N ALA A 96 2.68 -7.51 10.40
CA ALA A 96 2.73 -7.82 8.98
C ALA A 96 1.95 -9.10 8.65
N GLN A 97 2.16 -10.16 9.42
CA GLN A 97 1.43 -11.43 9.27
C GLN A 97 -0.08 -11.22 9.42
N GLY A 98 -0.51 -10.50 10.44
CA GLY A 98 -1.92 -10.20 10.66
C GLY A 98 -2.56 -9.34 9.57
N ALA A 99 -1.77 -8.48 8.91
CA ALA A 99 -2.21 -7.62 7.81
C ALA A 99 -2.09 -8.29 6.43
N GLY A 100 -1.56 -9.51 6.34
CA GLY A 100 -1.30 -10.17 5.06
C GLY A 100 -0.13 -9.56 4.29
N LEU A 101 0.80 -8.92 4.98
CA LEU A 101 2.02 -8.37 4.40
C LEU A 101 3.18 -9.36 4.61
N ASP A 102 4.04 -9.49 3.60
CA ASP A 102 5.27 -10.26 3.74
C ASP A 102 6.11 -9.71 4.91
N PRO A 103 6.46 -10.53 5.93
CA PRO A 103 7.27 -10.10 7.06
C PRO A 103 8.62 -9.50 6.68
N GLN A 104 9.19 -9.87 5.55
CA GLN A 104 10.44 -9.29 5.05
C GLN A 104 10.28 -7.79 4.70
N ILE A 105 9.14 -7.38 4.20
CA ILE A 105 8.83 -5.97 3.94
C ILE A 105 8.81 -5.18 5.26
N ALA A 106 8.27 -5.75 6.32
CA ALA A 106 8.28 -5.14 7.65
C ALA A 106 9.71 -4.97 8.20
N LEU A 107 10.60 -5.92 7.95
CA LEU A 107 12.02 -5.82 8.30
C LEU A 107 12.74 -4.75 7.48
N MET A 108 12.50 -4.67 6.19
CA MET A 108 13.04 -3.61 5.32
C MET A 108 12.57 -2.22 5.78
N TYR A 109 11.31 -2.08 6.14
CA TYR A 109 10.77 -0.86 6.72
C TYR A 109 11.51 -0.49 8.03
N LYS A 110 11.69 -1.46 8.93
CA LYS A 110 12.40 -1.24 10.20
C LYS A 110 13.84 -0.77 9.95
N GLU A 111 14.56 -1.40 9.06
CA GLU A 111 15.92 -1.02 8.68
C GLU A 111 15.98 0.40 8.12
N PHE A 112 15.06 0.75 7.23
CA PHE A 112 14.94 2.09 6.69
C PHE A 112 14.76 3.15 7.78
N VAL A 113 13.79 2.97 8.68
CA VAL A 113 13.50 3.97 9.72
C VAL A 113 14.60 4.09 10.77
N VAL A 114 15.31 3.01 11.09
CA VAL A 114 16.47 3.04 12.00
C VAL A 114 17.63 3.78 11.36
N THR A 115 17.92 3.50 10.09
CA THR A 115 18.99 4.18 9.36
C THR A 115 18.75 5.68 9.28
N GLU A 116 17.53 6.09 8.96
CA GLU A 116 17.17 7.51 8.90
C GLU A 116 17.18 8.19 10.29
N ALA A 117 16.76 7.49 11.34
CA ALA A 117 16.87 7.98 12.71
C ALA A 117 18.32 8.23 13.13
N LYS A 118 19.22 7.30 12.83
CA LYS A 118 20.66 7.45 13.14
C LYS A 118 21.29 8.64 12.42
N LYS A 119 20.93 8.87 11.16
CA LYS A 119 21.40 10.06 10.41
C LYS A 119 20.96 11.36 11.06
N ARG A 120 19.73 11.42 11.58
CA ARG A 120 19.19 12.60 12.28
C ARG A 120 19.86 12.83 13.63
N HIS A 121 20.01 11.77 14.42
CA HIS A 121 20.71 11.85 15.70
C HIS A 121 22.15 12.35 15.54
N LYS A 122 22.86 11.89 14.52
CA LYS A 122 24.20 12.39 14.21
C LYS A 122 24.19 13.87 13.87
N ARG A 123 23.24 14.35 13.04
CA ARG A 123 23.13 15.79 12.72
C ARG A 123 22.85 16.64 13.94
N ILE A 124 21.98 16.17 14.85
CA ILE A 124 21.69 16.86 16.11
C ILE A 124 22.96 16.94 16.98
N ALA A 125 23.70 15.85 17.11
CA ALA A 125 24.94 15.83 17.87
C ALA A 125 26.02 16.74 17.26
N ASP A 126 26.17 16.75 15.94
CA ASP A 126 27.14 17.58 15.22
C ASP A 126 26.78 19.09 15.27
N ALA A 127 25.49 19.43 15.42
CA ALA A 127 25.00 20.82 15.50
C ALA A 127 25.09 21.41 16.91
N GLY A 128 25.44 20.63 17.95
CA GLY A 128 25.66 21.09 19.32
C GLY A 128 24.43 21.75 19.94
N ASP A 129 23.32 21.05 20.05
CA ASP A 129 22.06 21.50 20.67
C ASP A 129 21.36 22.71 20.01
N ASP A 130 21.66 23.02 18.74
CA ASP A 130 20.93 24.06 18.01
C ASP A 130 19.51 23.61 17.67
N PRO A 131 18.45 24.15 18.31
CA PRO A 131 17.08 23.79 18.05
C PRO A 131 16.62 24.11 16.62
N GLY A 132 17.32 24.98 15.87
CA GLY A 132 17.02 25.31 14.48
C GLY A 132 17.22 24.14 13.52
N VAL A 133 18.03 23.16 13.88
CA VAL A 133 18.20 21.93 13.09
C VAL A 133 16.98 21.00 13.18
N LEU A 134 16.17 21.14 14.24
CA LEU A 134 14.94 20.36 14.42
C LEU A 134 13.80 20.87 13.54
N ASP A 135 13.80 22.15 13.17
CA ASP A 135 12.78 22.76 12.31
C ASP A 135 12.87 22.34 10.84
N ILE A 136 13.98 21.78 10.40
CA ILE A 136 14.14 21.28 9.01
C ILE A 136 13.22 20.09 8.72
N PHE A 137 12.62 19.49 9.75
CA PHE A 137 11.76 18.31 9.67
C PHE A 137 10.40 18.50 10.36
N ALA A 138 10.08 19.72 10.72
CA ALA A 138 8.76 20.07 11.22
C ALA A 138 7.74 20.16 10.09
#